data_d2537ea8ecd0bb551193f5f32aba2860
#
_entry.id   d2537ea8ecd0bb551193f5f32aba2860
#
_cell.length_a   1.000
_cell.length_b   1.000
_cell.length_c   1.000
_cell.angle_alpha   90.00
_cell.angle_beta   90.00
_cell.angle_gamma   90.00
#
_symmetry.space_group_name_H-M   'P 1'
#
loop_
_entity.id
_entity.type
_entity.pdbx_description
1 polymer ?
#
loop_
_entity_poly.entity_id
_entity_poly.type
_entity_poly.pdbx_seq_one_letter_code
_entity_poly.pdbx_strand_id
1 'polypeptide(L)'
;MILSVSRRTDIPGCYPEWFMNRLRDKYVMTRNPMNFHQVSQINLSPDFIECIVFWTKNAVPFMDYLEELNRMGYMYMFQYTITPYDNTLEKNISDKSDIIKNVLELSEKIEKKRIVWRYDPILLNDTYTVNRHIELFEEMCSLLYTCLLYTSPSPRD
;
A
#
# COMPACT_ATOMS: atom_id res chain seq x y z
N MET A 1 -11.35 13.63 7.61
CA MET A 1 -10.63 13.61 6.30
C MET A 1 -9.98 12.26 6.09
N ILE A 2 -10.02 11.69 4.88
CA ILE A 2 -9.25 10.50 4.52
C ILE A 2 -7.88 10.95 3.96
N LEU A 3 -6.79 10.44 4.54
CA LEU A 3 -5.44 10.74 4.13
C LEU A 3 -4.89 9.62 3.25
N SER A 4 -4.68 9.88 1.96
CA SER A 4 -4.06 8.92 1.03
C SER A 4 -2.53 9.08 1.00
N VAL A 5 -1.80 8.01 1.38
CA VAL A 5 -0.33 8.00 1.57
C VAL A 5 0.30 6.87 0.75
N SER A 6 0.98 7.08 -0.33
CA SER A 6 0.85 8.14 -1.32
C SER A 6 0.75 7.48 -2.71
N ARG A 7 0.16 8.13 -3.70
CA ARG A 7 0.10 7.60 -5.07
C ARG A 7 1.38 7.83 -5.88
N ARG A 8 2.32 8.63 -5.39
CA ARG A 8 3.54 9.03 -6.11
C ARG A 8 4.76 8.24 -5.70
N THR A 9 4.79 7.82 -4.45
CA THR A 9 5.94 7.14 -3.83
C THR A 9 5.41 6.16 -2.81
N ASP A 10 6.03 4.99 -2.73
CA ASP A 10 5.74 4.01 -1.67
C ASP A 10 6.29 4.52 -0.34
N ILE A 11 5.50 5.29 0.38
CA ILE A 11 5.89 5.87 1.66
C ILE A 11 6.14 4.79 2.73
N PRO A 12 5.26 3.78 2.92
CA PRO A 12 5.52 2.70 3.85
C PRO A 12 6.80 1.92 3.56
N GLY A 13 7.09 1.68 2.28
CA GLY A 13 8.27 0.92 1.87
C GLY A 13 9.58 1.70 1.88
N CYS A 14 9.53 3.02 1.63
CA CYS A 14 10.73 3.82 1.39
C CYS A 14 10.99 4.92 2.42
N TYR A 15 9.94 5.46 3.05
CA TYR A 15 10.04 6.65 3.92
C TYR A 15 9.19 6.52 5.21
N PRO A 16 9.21 5.38 5.90
CA PRO A 16 8.35 5.17 7.06
C PRO A 16 8.65 6.14 8.21
N GLU A 17 9.92 6.34 8.54
CA GLU A 17 10.35 7.24 9.61
C GLU A 17 9.99 8.70 9.31
N TRP A 18 10.21 9.15 8.08
CA TRP A 18 9.81 10.50 7.67
C TRP A 18 8.31 10.72 7.89
N PHE A 19 7.49 9.76 7.49
CA PHE A 19 6.04 9.87 7.63
C PHE A 19 5.62 9.88 9.10
N MET A 20 6.20 9.02 9.93
CA MET A 20 5.93 9.00 11.37
C MET A 20 6.33 10.32 12.03
N ASN A 21 7.44 10.94 11.63
CA ASN A 21 7.81 12.26 12.11
C ASN A 21 6.77 13.32 11.72
N ARG A 22 6.20 13.25 10.51
CA ARG A 22 5.11 14.17 10.13
C ARG A 22 3.85 13.97 10.98
N LEU A 23 3.51 12.73 11.33
CA LEU A 23 2.39 12.45 12.23
C LEU A 23 2.65 12.95 13.66
N ARG A 24 3.86 12.81 14.16
CA ARG A 24 4.27 13.35 15.48
C ARG A 24 4.19 14.86 15.51
N ASP A 25 4.62 15.53 14.46
CA ASP A 25 4.54 16.99 14.29
C ASP A 25 3.11 17.47 14.00
N LYS A 26 2.20 16.55 13.65
CA LYS A 26 0.78 16.80 13.33
C LYS A 26 0.54 17.69 12.11
N TYR A 27 1.53 17.84 11.23
CA TYR A 27 1.37 18.54 9.95
C TYR A 27 2.36 18.07 8.90
N VAL A 28 2.00 18.29 7.66
CA VAL A 28 2.90 18.15 6.51
C VAL A 28 2.72 19.31 5.54
N MET A 29 3.84 19.76 4.98
CA MET A 29 3.83 20.74 3.91
C MET A 29 3.83 20.03 2.56
N THR A 30 2.87 20.35 1.70
CA THR A 30 2.80 19.80 0.36
C THR A 30 2.92 20.91 -0.67
N ARG A 31 3.68 20.65 -1.71
CA ARG A 31 3.85 21.57 -2.83
C ARG A 31 2.98 21.13 -4.01
N ASN A 32 2.25 22.07 -4.59
CA ASN A 32 1.49 21.81 -5.80
C ASN A 32 2.45 21.51 -6.96
N PRO A 33 2.38 20.33 -7.61
CA PRO A 33 3.27 19.96 -8.70
C PRO A 33 3.08 20.82 -9.97
N MET A 34 1.91 21.43 -10.13
CA MET A 34 1.61 22.31 -11.26
C MET A 34 1.98 23.77 -10.99
N ASN A 35 2.13 24.14 -9.71
CA ASN A 35 2.53 25.48 -9.29
C ASN A 35 3.47 25.41 -8.09
N PHE A 36 4.78 25.47 -8.33
CA PHE A 36 5.82 25.31 -7.31
C PHE A 36 5.81 26.40 -6.22
N HIS A 37 5.16 27.54 -6.48
CA HIS A 37 5.01 28.62 -5.49
C HIS A 37 3.86 28.39 -4.53
N GLN A 38 2.95 27.47 -4.86
CA GLN A 38 1.82 27.12 -4.00
C GLN A 38 2.21 25.98 -3.04
N VAL A 39 2.36 26.34 -1.78
CA VAL A 39 2.62 25.40 -0.68
C VAL A 39 1.42 25.40 0.24
N SER A 40 0.94 24.21 0.59
CA SER A 40 -0.19 24.02 1.51
C SER A 40 0.27 23.24 2.73
N GLN A 41 -0.18 23.66 3.91
CA GLN A 41 -0.02 22.92 5.15
C GLN A 41 -1.26 22.04 5.36
N ILE A 42 -1.05 20.75 5.56
CA ILE A 42 -2.10 19.78 5.87
C ILE A 42 -1.99 19.42 7.34
N ASN A 43 -3.10 19.56 8.07
CA ASN A 43 -3.20 19.12 9.45
C ASN A 43 -3.31 17.59 9.48
N LEU A 44 -2.42 16.96 10.24
CA LEU A 44 -2.36 15.51 10.40
C LEU A 44 -2.81 15.04 11.79
N SER A 45 -3.41 15.89 12.62
CA SER A 45 -3.87 15.44 13.94
C SER A 45 -4.95 14.37 13.84
N PRO A 46 -5.00 13.40 14.77
CA PRO A 46 -5.96 12.29 14.75
C PRO A 46 -7.42 12.74 14.68
N ASP A 47 -7.75 13.87 15.29
CA ASP A 47 -9.12 14.43 15.28
C ASP A 47 -9.57 14.88 13.88
N PHE A 48 -8.64 15.15 12.97
CA PHE A 48 -8.91 15.56 11.59
C PHE A 48 -8.87 14.40 10.59
N ILE A 49 -8.13 13.32 10.94
CA ILE A 49 -7.94 12.19 10.05
C ILE A 49 -8.84 11.05 10.48
N GLU A 50 -9.85 10.75 9.69
CA GLU A 50 -10.75 9.63 9.91
C GLU A 50 -10.07 8.29 9.58
N CYS A 51 -9.26 8.26 8.51
CA CYS A 51 -8.53 7.07 8.09
C CYS A 51 -7.29 7.43 7.26
N ILE A 52 -6.19 6.71 7.50
CA ILE A 52 -4.99 6.75 6.65
C ILE A 52 -5.04 5.56 5.69
N VAL A 53 -4.94 5.82 4.40
CA VAL A 53 -4.86 4.78 3.37
C VAL A 53 -3.44 4.71 2.85
N PHE A 54 -2.73 3.66 3.23
CA PHE A 54 -1.39 3.38 2.73
C PHE A 54 -1.42 2.62 1.42
N TRP A 55 -0.65 3.07 0.44
CA TRP A 55 -0.46 2.43 -0.84
C TRP A 55 0.96 1.91 -0.91
N THR A 56 1.13 0.59 -0.92
CA THR A 56 2.46 0.00 -0.84
C THR A 56 2.59 -1.30 -1.63
N LYS A 57 3.81 -1.59 -2.06
CA LYS A 57 4.26 -2.89 -2.51
C LYS A 57 5.11 -3.61 -1.45
N ASN A 58 5.50 -2.90 -0.38
CA ASN A 58 6.29 -3.45 0.71
C ASN A 58 5.98 -2.72 2.03
N ALA A 59 5.21 -3.33 2.91
CA ALA A 59 4.88 -2.77 4.21
C ALA A 59 5.90 -3.10 5.31
N VAL A 60 6.89 -3.97 5.06
CA VAL A 60 7.83 -4.45 6.07
C VAL A 60 8.51 -3.31 6.84
N PRO A 61 9.08 -2.28 6.19
CA PRO A 61 9.74 -1.19 6.92
C PRO A 61 8.80 -0.37 7.82
N PHE A 62 7.48 -0.46 7.57
CA PHE A 62 6.47 0.26 8.34
C PHE A 62 5.88 -0.56 9.49
N MET A 63 6.07 -1.88 9.50
CA MET A 63 5.45 -2.78 10.49
C MET A 63 5.84 -2.45 11.93
N ASP A 64 7.06 -1.98 12.16
CA ASP A 64 7.54 -1.62 13.50
C ASP A 64 6.86 -0.37 14.06
N TYR A 65 6.23 0.44 13.22
CA TYR A 65 5.52 1.66 13.61
C TYR A 65 4.03 1.46 13.87
N LEU A 66 3.47 0.30 13.57
CA LEU A 66 2.02 0.04 13.68
C LEU A 66 1.50 0.22 15.11
N GLU A 67 2.29 -0.21 16.10
CA GLU A 67 1.92 -0.07 17.50
C GLU A 67 1.90 1.40 17.94
N GLU A 68 2.89 2.18 17.51
CA GLU A 68 2.93 3.62 17.75
C GLU A 68 1.73 4.31 17.09
N LEU A 69 1.43 3.95 15.85
CA LEU A 69 0.29 4.49 15.10
C LEU A 69 -1.04 4.21 15.82
N ASN A 70 -1.21 3.00 16.37
CA ASN A 70 -2.36 2.63 17.19
C ASN A 70 -2.44 3.47 18.47
N ARG A 71 -1.32 3.67 19.18
CA ARG A 71 -1.26 4.50 20.39
C ARG A 71 -1.57 5.97 20.12
N MET A 72 -1.22 6.47 18.93
CA MET A 72 -1.56 7.83 18.50
C MET A 72 -3.03 8.00 18.12
N GLY A 73 -3.81 6.89 18.05
CA GLY A 73 -5.25 6.92 17.80
C GLY A 73 -5.64 7.00 16.33
N TYR A 74 -4.73 6.70 15.39
CA TYR A 74 -5.05 6.68 13.96
C TYR A 74 -5.75 5.40 13.54
N MET A 75 -6.81 5.55 12.78
CA MET A 75 -7.37 4.47 11.97
C MET A 75 -6.64 4.42 10.63
N TYR A 76 -6.33 3.22 10.15
CA TYR A 76 -5.60 3.04 8.90
C TYR A 76 -5.93 1.73 8.21
N MET A 77 -5.67 1.70 6.89
CA MET A 77 -5.75 0.51 6.06
C MET A 77 -4.64 0.49 5.02
N PHE A 78 -4.34 -0.69 4.50
CA PHE A 78 -3.36 -0.88 3.44
C PHE A 78 -4.03 -1.28 2.13
N GLN A 79 -3.67 -0.58 1.07
CA GLN A 79 -3.85 -0.98 -0.31
C GLN A 79 -2.55 -1.64 -0.76
N TYR A 80 -2.47 -2.95 -0.63
CA TYR A 80 -1.25 -3.71 -0.91
C TYR A 80 -1.24 -4.15 -2.37
N THR A 81 -0.32 -3.62 -3.17
CA THR A 81 -0.20 -3.96 -4.59
C THR A 81 0.71 -5.17 -4.74
N ILE A 82 0.15 -6.27 -5.25
CA ILE A 82 0.88 -7.48 -5.59
C ILE A 82 0.52 -7.84 -7.03
N THR A 83 1.51 -7.78 -7.90
CA THR A 83 1.39 -8.06 -9.33
C THR A 83 1.94 -9.44 -9.67
N PRO A 84 1.51 -10.04 -10.78
CA PRO A 84 2.01 -11.35 -11.20
C PRO A 84 3.35 -11.29 -11.93
N TYR A 85 3.88 -10.09 -12.16
CA TYR A 85 5.05 -9.89 -13.03
C TYR A 85 6.33 -10.45 -12.39
N ASP A 86 7.22 -10.88 -13.26
CA ASP A 86 8.56 -11.34 -12.88
C ASP A 86 9.56 -10.18 -12.76
N ASN A 87 10.78 -10.50 -12.37
CA ASN A 87 11.86 -9.52 -12.19
C ASN A 87 12.32 -8.85 -13.47
N THR A 88 11.86 -9.29 -14.66
CA THR A 88 12.17 -8.62 -15.92
C THR A 88 11.37 -7.34 -16.10
N LEU A 89 10.14 -7.33 -15.59
CA LEU A 89 9.25 -6.16 -15.62
C LEU A 89 9.30 -5.35 -14.31
N GLU A 90 9.52 -6.01 -13.18
CA GLU A 90 9.56 -5.38 -11.85
C GLU A 90 10.90 -5.65 -11.16
N LYS A 91 11.96 -4.98 -11.61
CA LYS A 91 13.36 -5.23 -11.21
C LYS A 91 13.69 -5.07 -9.73
N ASN A 92 12.89 -4.33 -8.97
CA ASN A 92 13.20 -3.95 -7.58
C ASN A 92 12.20 -4.52 -6.57
N ILE A 93 11.50 -5.58 -6.93
CA ILE A 93 10.51 -6.22 -6.05
C ILE A 93 11.06 -7.55 -5.54
N SER A 94 10.85 -7.81 -4.25
CA SER A 94 11.18 -9.08 -3.60
C SER A 94 10.47 -10.26 -4.29
N ASP A 95 10.98 -11.46 -4.09
CA ASP A 95 10.33 -12.67 -4.57
C ASP A 95 8.88 -12.75 -4.06
N LYS A 96 8.00 -13.31 -4.88
CA LYS A 96 6.56 -13.39 -4.55
C LYS A 96 6.28 -14.16 -3.27
N SER A 97 7.07 -15.17 -2.97
CA SER A 97 7.02 -15.91 -1.70
C SER A 97 7.26 -15.00 -0.49
N ASP A 98 8.23 -14.09 -0.59
CA ASP A 98 8.53 -13.12 0.46
C ASP A 98 7.41 -12.08 0.59
N ILE A 99 6.85 -11.61 -0.53
CA ILE A 99 5.73 -10.66 -0.51
C ILE A 99 4.53 -11.29 0.18
N ILE A 100 4.17 -12.52 -0.16
CA ILE A 100 3.05 -13.23 0.45
C ILE A 100 3.29 -13.43 1.95
N LYS A 101 4.50 -13.84 2.33
CA LYS A 101 4.89 -13.96 3.74
C LYS A 101 4.74 -12.63 4.48
N ASN A 102 5.17 -11.52 3.89
CA ASN A 102 5.05 -10.19 4.47
C ASN A 102 3.59 -9.74 4.63
N VAL A 103 2.72 -10.08 3.67
CA VAL A 103 1.28 -9.81 3.79
C VAL A 103 0.63 -10.65 4.87
N LEU A 104 1.03 -11.92 4.99
CA LEU A 104 0.61 -12.80 6.09
C LEU A 104 1.00 -12.19 7.45
N GLU A 105 2.26 -11.80 7.62
CA GLU A 105 2.75 -11.16 8.85
C GLU A 105 1.98 -9.87 9.15
N LEU A 106 1.74 -9.02 8.14
CA LEU A 106 0.93 -7.82 8.31
C LEU A 106 -0.50 -8.17 8.77
N SER A 107 -1.11 -9.22 8.19
CA SER A 107 -2.46 -9.65 8.52
C SER A 107 -2.62 -10.20 9.95
N GLU A 108 -1.51 -10.66 10.55
CA GLU A 108 -1.46 -11.08 11.95
C GLU A 108 -1.35 -9.87 12.91
N LYS A 109 -0.70 -8.78 12.46
CA LYS A 109 -0.49 -7.56 13.25
C LYS A 109 -1.71 -6.63 13.23
N ILE A 110 -2.49 -6.66 12.13
CA ILE A 110 -3.68 -5.84 11.96
C ILE A 110 -4.86 -6.71 11.51
N GLU A 111 -6.08 -6.18 11.65
CA GLU A 111 -7.26 -6.91 11.20
C GLU A 111 -7.25 -7.11 9.67
N LYS A 112 -7.53 -8.32 9.20
CA LYS A 112 -7.56 -8.70 7.76
C LYS A 112 -8.41 -7.75 6.91
N LYS A 113 -9.51 -7.21 7.47
CA LYS A 113 -10.38 -6.24 6.79
C LYS A 113 -9.72 -4.89 6.48
N ARG A 114 -8.54 -4.64 7.08
CA ARG A 114 -7.75 -3.43 6.82
C ARG A 114 -6.72 -3.61 5.71
N ILE A 115 -6.66 -4.78 5.08
CA ILE A 115 -5.76 -5.05 3.96
C ILE A 115 -6.60 -5.35 2.74
N VAL A 116 -6.40 -4.55 1.70
CA VAL A 116 -6.99 -4.76 0.38
C VAL A 116 -5.87 -5.12 -0.58
N TRP A 117 -5.94 -6.28 -1.18
CA TRP A 117 -5.03 -6.64 -2.25
C TRP A 117 -5.45 -5.94 -3.55
N ARG A 118 -4.48 -5.34 -4.21
CA ARG A 118 -4.63 -4.72 -5.53
C ARG A 118 -3.82 -5.47 -6.56
N TYR A 119 -4.52 -5.99 -7.55
CA TYR A 119 -3.94 -6.58 -8.75
C TYR A 119 -3.88 -5.49 -9.85
N ASP A 120 -2.86 -4.63 -9.78
CA ASP A 120 -2.77 -3.42 -10.60
C ASP A 120 -1.29 -2.97 -10.74
N PRO A 121 -0.80 -2.60 -11.93
CA PRO A 121 -1.52 -2.51 -13.21
C PRO A 121 -1.66 -3.86 -13.93
N ILE A 122 -2.65 -3.98 -14.81
CA ILE A 122 -2.77 -5.09 -15.77
C ILE A 122 -2.08 -4.68 -17.07
N LEU A 123 -0.99 -5.36 -17.41
CA LEU A 123 -0.22 -5.15 -18.64
C LEU A 123 -0.49 -6.30 -19.60
N LEU A 124 -0.99 -6.01 -20.78
CA LEU A 124 -1.23 -7.01 -21.82
C LEU A 124 -0.09 -7.00 -22.86
N ASN A 125 0.50 -8.17 -23.08
CA ASN A 125 1.49 -8.44 -24.12
C ASN A 125 1.43 -9.94 -24.51
N ASP A 126 2.38 -10.38 -25.34
CA ASP A 126 2.41 -11.77 -25.82
C ASP A 126 2.64 -12.81 -24.71
N THR A 127 3.29 -12.42 -23.60
CA THR A 127 3.53 -13.29 -22.44
C THR A 127 2.37 -13.21 -21.43
N TYR A 128 1.87 -12.00 -21.17
CA TYR A 128 0.79 -11.72 -20.22
C TYR A 128 -0.50 -11.44 -20.98
N THR A 129 -1.12 -12.51 -21.49
CA THR A 129 -2.42 -12.46 -22.14
C THR A 129 -3.55 -12.40 -21.11
N VAL A 130 -4.78 -12.11 -21.55
CA VAL A 130 -5.96 -12.13 -20.69
C VAL A 130 -6.11 -13.47 -19.96
N ASN A 131 -5.98 -14.60 -20.68
CA ASN A 131 -6.09 -15.93 -20.09
C ASN A 131 -4.99 -16.17 -19.06
N ARG A 132 -3.76 -15.75 -19.36
CA ARG A 132 -2.65 -15.86 -18.40
C ARG A 132 -2.89 -15.04 -17.14
N HIS A 133 -3.47 -13.86 -17.26
CA HIS A 133 -3.85 -13.05 -16.10
C HIS A 133 -4.92 -13.73 -15.24
N ILE A 134 -5.90 -14.39 -15.84
CA ILE A 134 -6.93 -15.14 -15.10
C ILE A 134 -6.28 -16.26 -14.28
N GLU A 135 -5.43 -17.08 -14.91
CA GLU A 135 -4.69 -18.14 -14.23
C GLU A 135 -3.86 -17.62 -13.05
N LEU A 136 -3.05 -16.58 -13.30
CA LEU A 136 -2.18 -15.97 -12.29
C LEU A 136 -2.99 -15.34 -11.15
N PHE A 137 -4.13 -14.73 -11.45
CA PHE A 137 -5.01 -14.18 -10.43
C PHE A 137 -5.60 -15.29 -9.54
N GLU A 138 -6.04 -16.42 -10.11
CA GLU A 138 -6.55 -17.57 -9.37
C GLU A 138 -5.47 -18.20 -8.49
N GLU A 139 -4.24 -18.36 -9.01
CA GLU A 139 -3.09 -18.82 -8.23
C GLU A 139 -2.83 -17.91 -7.02
N MET A 140 -2.79 -16.59 -7.24
CA MET A 140 -2.57 -15.62 -6.17
C MET A 140 -3.73 -15.56 -5.18
N CYS A 141 -4.97 -15.66 -5.63
CA CYS A 141 -6.14 -15.78 -4.75
C CYS A 141 -6.00 -16.96 -3.79
N SER A 142 -5.57 -18.11 -4.30
CA SER A 142 -5.38 -19.31 -3.50
C SER A 142 -4.30 -19.14 -2.41
N LEU A 143 -3.25 -18.39 -2.72
CA LEU A 143 -2.16 -18.10 -1.78
C LEU A 143 -2.57 -17.04 -0.72
N LEU A 144 -3.36 -16.05 -1.12
CA LEU A 144 -3.73 -14.92 -0.26
C LEU A 144 -5.05 -15.13 0.49
N TYR A 145 -5.81 -16.17 0.16
CA TYR A 145 -7.12 -16.43 0.74
C TYR A 145 -7.13 -16.48 2.27
N THR A 146 -6.06 -16.97 2.88
CA THR A 146 -5.96 -17.09 4.35
C THR A 146 -5.70 -15.76 5.05
N CYS A 147 -5.15 -14.78 4.35
CA CYS A 147 -4.71 -13.50 4.93
C CYS A 147 -5.54 -12.28 4.53
N LEU A 148 -6.38 -12.41 3.52
CA LEU A 148 -7.15 -11.28 2.98
C LEU A 148 -8.65 -11.59 2.97
N LEU A 149 -9.46 -10.57 3.28
CA LEU A 149 -10.92 -10.61 3.14
C LEU A 149 -11.39 -9.92 1.85
N TYR A 150 -10.57 -9.01 1.30
CA TYR A 150 -10.95 -8.18 0.16
C TYR A 150 -9.87 -8.18 -0.90
N THR A 151 -10.31 -8.32 -2.15
CA THR A 151 -9.50 -8.07 -3.34
C THR A 151 -10.16 -6.98 -4.17
N SER A 152 -9.36 -6.13 -4.76
CA SER A 152 -9.84 -5.15 -5.74
C SER A 152 -9.05 -5.32 -7.03
N PRO A 153 -9.58 -6.09 -8.00
CA PRO A 153 -9.09 -6.01 -9.35
C PRO A 153 -9.49 -4.64 -9.90
N SER A 154 -8.54 -3.88 -10.35
CA SER A 154 -8.80 -2.60 -11.02
C SER A 154 -8.21 -2.63 -12.41
N PRO A 155 -9.01 -2.89 -13.45
CA PRO A 155 -8.64 -2.47 -14.78
C PRO A 155 -8.63 -0.94 -14.78
N ARG A 156 -7.55 -0.34 -15.23
CA ARG A 156 -7.56 1.07 -15.61
C ARG A 156 -8.12 1.14 -17.01
N ASP A 157 -9.19 1.90 -17.18
CA ASP A 157 -9.64 2.41 -18.45
C ASP A 157 -8.57 3.31 -19.09
#